data_5b92b612b7ca87102812e8e40d0340d5
#
_entry.id   5b92b612b7ca87102812e8e40d0340d5
#
_cell.length_a   1.000
_cell.length_b   1.000
_cell.length_c   1.000
_cell.angle_alpha   90.00
_cell.angle_beta   90.00
_cell.angle_gamma   90.00
#
_symmetry.space_group_name_H-M   'P 1'
#
loop_
_entity.id
_entity.type
_entity.pdbx_description
1 polymer ?
#
loop_
_entity_poly.entity_id
_entity_poly.type
_entity_poly.pdbx_seq_one_letter_code
_entity_poly.pdbx_strand_id
1 'polypeptide(L)'
;MKSQVAEYILAVLAFLGVFFNDLQPTLWSLGFLIMTDTGLAIWATWKHNGIDSVTSRKMGRIITKLILYPLAIIVAKVAEQYLAPDIPWLKVTTGIIATVEIKSIFEKMNLLLGFDLWSRLKKALWKDKEE
;
A
#
# COMPACT_ATOMS: atom_id res chain seq x y z
N MET A 1 34.06 23.00 -12.90
CA MET A 1 32.58 23.11 -12.75
C MET A 1 31.83 21.88 -13.21
N LYS A 2 32.06 21.38 -14.42
CA LYS A 2 31.36 20.18 -14.92
C LYS A 2 31.64 18.91 -14.07
N SER A 3 32.88 18.70 -13.59
CA SER A 3 33.25 17.56 -12.73
C SER A 3 32.57 17.59 -11.35
N GLN A 4 32.50 18.78 -10.72
CA GLN A 4 31.85 18.93 -9.42
C GLN A 4 30.32 18.66 -9.49
N VAL A 5 29.67 19.15 -10.54
CA VAL A 5 28.26 18.89 -10.76
C VAL A 5 27.99 17.38 -10.95
N ALA A 6 28.87 16.70 -11.71
CA ALA A 6 28.75 15.24 -11.87
C ALA A 6 28.94 14.50 -10.54
N GLU A 7 29.88 14.92 -9.70
CA GLU A 7 30.08 14.33 -8.37
C GLU A 7 28.85 14.50 -7.47
N TYR A 8 28.24 15.69 -7.46
CA TYR A 8 27.00 15.92 -6.70
C TYR A 8 25.83 15.06 -7.21
N ILE A 9 25.69 14.96 -8.52
CA ILE A 9 24.65 14.12 -9.11
C ILE A 9 24.86 12.65 -8.72
N LEU A 10 26.09 12.15 -8.81
CA LEU A 10 26.41 10.78 -8.42
C LEU A 10 26.17 10.53 -6.93
N ALA A 11 26.53 11.48 -6.07
CA ALA A 11 26.29 11.39 -4.63
C ALA A 11 24.78 11.34 -4.31
N VAL A 12 23.98 12.17 -4.98
CA VAL A 12 22.50 12.16 -4.82
C VAL A 12 21.93 10.84 -5.31
N LEU A 13 22.37 10.35 -6.47
CA LEU A 13 21.89 9.07 -7.00
C LEU A 13 22.28 7.89 -6.11
N ALA A 14 23.50 7.89 -5.57
CA ALA A 14 23.95 6.88 -4.61
C ALA A 14 23.12 6.90 -3.32
N PHE A 15 22.87 8.08 -2.77
CA PHE A 15 22.03 8.27 -1.59
C PHE A 15 20.61 7.75 -1.84
N LEU A 16 19.99 8.14 -2.95
CA LEU A 16 18.66 7.67 -3.33
C LEU A 16 18.64 6.15 -3.52
N GLY A 17 19.66 5.58 -4.14
CA GLY A 17 19.80 4.13 -4.33
C GLY A 17 19.80 3.37 -3.00
N VAL A 18 20.61 3.80 -2.04
CA VAL A 18 20.68 3.20 -0.70
C VAL A 18 19.36 3.39 0.05
N PHE A 19 18.81 4.59 0.01
CA PHE A 19 17.56 4.91 0.68
C PHE A 19 16.39 4.04 0.19
N PHE A 20 16.22 3.91 -1.14
CA PHE A 20 15.16 3.10 -1.73
C PHE A 20 15.43 1.61 -1.65
N ASN A 21 16.69 1.17 -1.58
CA ASN A 21 17.01 -0.23 -1.40
C ASN A 21 16.44 -0.81 -0.10
N ASP A 22 16.53 -0.06 0.99
CA ASP A 22 15.96 -0.45 2.29
C ASP A 22 14.42 -0.48 2.28
N LEU A 23 13.79 0.35 1.44
CA LEU A 23 12.35 0.41 1.29
C LEU A 23 11.80 -0.58 0.28
N GLN A 24 12.62 -1.22 -0.51
CA GLN A 24 12.21 -2.06 -1.63
C GLN A 24 11.23 -3.17 -1.23
N PRO A 25 11.45 -3.97 -0.17
CA PRO A 25 10.49 -4.99 0.24
C PRO A 25 9.12 -4.41 0.63
N THR A 26 9.11 -3.29 1.33
CA THR A 26 7.89 -2.60 1.75
C THR A 26 7.11 -2.07 0.54
N LEU A 27 7.79 -1.43 -0.41
CA LEU A 27 7.17 -0.89 -1.61
C LEU A 27 6.62 -2.00 -2.52
N TRP A 28 7.33 -3.10 -2.68
CA TRP A 28 6.85 -4.25 -3.45
C TRP A 28 5.62 -4.90 -2.81
N SER A 29 5.64 -5.11 -1.49
CA SER A 29 4.50 -5.66 -0.75
C SER A 29 3.27 -4.76 -0.86
N LEU A 30 3.47 -3.46 -0.76
CA LEU A 30 2.40 -2.48 -0.90
C LEU A 30 1.85 -2.44 -2.32
N GLY A 31 2.72 -2.47 -3.32
CA GLY A 31 2.35 -2.57 -4.73
C GLY A 31 1.50 -3.81 -4.99
N PHE A 32 1.88 -4.95 -4.43
CA PHE A 32 1.10 -6.19 -4.51
C PHE A 32 -0.30 -6.04 -3.92
N LEU A 33 -0.43 -5.44 -2.74
CA LEU A 33 -1.74 -5.18 -2.11
C LEU A 33 -2.61 -4.27 -2.97
N ILE A 34 -2.06 -3.18 -3.49
CA ILE A 34 -2.78 -2.24 -4.37
C ILE A 34 -3.23 -2.95 -5.66
N MET A 35 -2.36 -3.74 -6.27
CA MET A 35 -2.69 -4.49 -7.49
C MET A 35 -3.78 -5.53 -7.23
N THR A 36 -3.73 -6.22 -6.11
CA THR A 36 -4.76 -7.19 -5.71
C THR A 36 -6.10 -6.49 -5.46
N ASP A 37 -6.10 -5.41 -4.71
CA ASP A 37 -7.31 -4.61 -4.43
C ASP A 37 -7.93 -4.07 -5.73
N THR A 38 -7.10 -3.55 -6.62
CA THR A 38 -7.51 -3.03 -7.93
C THR A 38 -8.07 -4.14 -8.82
N GLY A 39 -7.37 -5.27 -8.91
CA GLY A 39 -7.82 -6.41 -9.70
C GLY A 39 -9.17 -6.94 -9.25
N LEU A 40 -9.38 -7.06 -7.94
CA LEU A 40 -10.66 -7.45 -7.36
C LEU A 40 -11.75 -6.41 -7.62
N ALA A 41 -11.42 -5.13 -7.56
CA ALA A 41 -12.37 -4.05 -7.88
C ALA A 41 -12.84 -4.12 -9.34
N ILE A 42 -11.92 -4.33 -10.26
CA ILE A 42 -12.22 -4.47 -11.69
C ILE A 42 -13.08 -5.72 -11.91
N TRP A 43 -12.71 -6.85 -11.33
CA TRP A 43 -13.45 -8.09 -11.45
C TRP A 43 -14.87 -7.98 -10.88
N ALA A 44 -15.02 -7.43 -9.67
CA ALA A 44 -16.33 -7.22 -9.06
C ALA A 44 -17.22 -6.30 -9.89
N THR A 45 -16.65 -5.21 -10.42
CA THR A 45 -17.37 -4.28 -11.28
C THR A 45 -17.80 -4.94 -12.59
N TRP A 46 -16.91 -5.70 -13.20
CA TRP A 46 -17.22 -6.44 -14.43
C TRP A 46 -18.34 -7.47 -14.22
N LYS A 47 -18.27 -8.24 -13.14
CA LYS A 47 -19.26 -9.26 -12.81
C LYS A 47 -20.66 -8.67 -12.57
N HIS A 48 -20.75 -7.50 -11.94
CA HIS A 48 -22.02 -6.90 -11.56
C HIS A 48 -22.59 -5.92 -12.59
N ASN A 49 -21.75 -5.14 -13.27
CA ASN A 49 -22.19 -4.00 -14.09
C ASN A 49 -21.63 -3.99 -15.54
N GLY A 50 -20.79 -4.98 -15.91
CA GLY A 50 -20.12 -5.03 -17.20
C GLY A 50 -18.86 -4.17 -17.30
N ILE A 51 -18.12 -4.32 -18.41
CA ILE A 51 -16.81 -3.65 -18.63
C ILE A 51 -16.94 -2.13 -18.71
N ASP A 52 -18.03 -1.61 -19.26
CA ASP A 52 -18.25 -0.18 -19.47
C ASP A 52 -18.44 0.63 -18.17
N SER A 53 -18.61 -0.05 -17.04
CA SER A 53 -18.76 0.58 -15.73
C SER A 53 -17.42 0.92 -15.05
N VAL A 54 -16.29 0.57 -15.63
CA VAL A 54 -14.96 0.99 -15.17
C VAL A 54 -14.76 2.45 -15.54
N THR A 55 -15.08 3.34 -14.60
CA THR A 55 -15.09 4.78 -14.83
C THR A 55 -13.72 5.43 -14.58
N SER A 56 -13.49 6.60 -15.18
CA SER A 56 -12.33 7.46 -14.95
C SER A 56 -12.11 7.78 -13.47
N ARG A 57 -13.21 7.86 -12.69
CA ARG A 57 -13.16 8.09 -11.24
C ARG A 57 -12.49 6.94 -10.48
N LYS A 58 -12.75 5.69 -10.87
CA LYS A 58 -12.09 4.50 -10.30
C LYS A 58 -10.60 4.47 -10.64
N MET A 59 -10.25 4.79 -11.88
CA MET A 59 -8.86 4.91 -12.31
C MET A 59 -8.12 6.02 -11.55
N GLY A 60 -8.77 7.16 -11.32
CA GLY A 60 -8.22 8.26 -10.53
C GLY A 60 -7.86 7.85 -9.10
N ARG A 61 -8.69 7.04 -8.45
CA ARG A 61 -8.40 6.52 -7.10
C ARG A 61 -7.15 5.64 -7.06
N ILE A 62 -6.96 4.80 -8.06
CA ILE A 62 -5.78 3.93 -8.19
C ILE A 62 -4.51 4.77 -8.33
N ILE A 63 -4.52 5.74 -9.22
CA ILE A 63 -3.40 6.66 -9.45
C ILE A 63 -3.07 7.43 -8.17
N THR A 64 -4.08 7.93 -7.46
CA THR A 64 -3.91 8.62 -6.18
C THR A 64 -3.23 7.72 -5.14
N LYS A 65 -3.63 6.47 -5.00
CA LYS A 65 -2.98 5.51 -4.09
C LYS A 65 -1.53 5.24 -4.48
N LEU A 66 -1.25 5.06 -5.78
CA LEU A 66 0.10 4.80 -6.29
C LEU A 66 1.07 5.97 -6.05
N ILE A 67 0.54 7.18 -5.88
CA ILE A 67 1.34 8.37 -5.57
C ILE A 67 1.43 8.60 -4.05
N LEU A 68 0.30 8.58 -3.35
CA LEU A 68 0.23 8.95 -1.94
C LEU A 68 0.81 7.90 -0.99
N TYR A 69 0.67 6.62 -1.29
CA TYR A 69 1.19 5.57 -0.42
C TYR A 69 2.72 5.51 -0.40
N PRO A 70 3.42 5.49 -1.54
CA PRO A 70 4.87 5.61 -1.54
C PRO A 70 5.36 6.90 -0.88
N LEU A 71 4.69 8.01 -1.11
CA LEU A 71 5.01 9.29 -0.50
C LEU A 71 4.92 9.22 1.04
N ALA A 72 3.82 8.64 1.57
CA ALA A 72 3.63 8.45 3.00
C ALA A 72 4.73 7.58 3.62
N ILE A 73 5.15 6.52 2.93
CA ILE A 73 6.23 5.63 3.37
C ILE A 73 7.56 6.35 3.38
N ILE A 74 7.87 7.15 2.37
CA ILE A 74 9.09 7.95 2.30
C ILE A 74 9.13 8.96 3.46
N VAL A 75 8.03 9.68 3.69
CA VAL A 75 7.90 10.62 4.81
C VAL A 75 8.07 9.90 6.16
N ALA A 76 7.45 8.74 6.34
CA ALA A 76 7.57 7.93 7.55
C ALA A 76 9.03 7.48 7.79
N LYS A 77 9.73 7.05 6.74
CA LYS A 77 11.15 6.67 6.85
C LYS A 77 12.04 7.86 7.22
N VAL A 78 11.82 9.01 6.63
CA VAL A 78 12.55 10.22 6.97
C VAL A 78 12.30 10.62 8.43
N ALA A 79 11.06 10.56 8.89
CA ALA A 79 10.69 10.85 10.28
C ALA A 79 11.36 9.88 11.25
N GLU A 80 11.36 8.58 10.96
CA GLU A 80 12.00 7.55 11.79
C GLU A 80 13.53 7.71 11.83
N GLN A 81 14.15 8.02 10.71
CA GLN A 81 15.59 8.05 10.59
C GLN A 81 16.21 9.35 11.13
N TYR A 82 15.54 10.49 10.95
CA TYR A 82 16.13 11.81 11.20
C TYR A 82 15.41 12.68 12.24
N LEU A 83 14.11 12.49 12.45
CA LEU A 83 13.31 13.39 13.29
C LEU A 83 12.96 12.78 14.66
N ALA A 84 12.49 11.55 14.69
CA ALA A 84 12.04 10.89 15.91
C ALA A 84 12.35 9.39 15.83
N PRO A 85 13.62 8.99 16.04
CA PRO A 85 14.06 7.60 15.86
C PRO A 85 13.48 6.63 16.89
N ASP A 86 12.98 7.13 18.02
CA ASP A 86 12.37 6.31 19.07
C ASP A 86 10.97 5.79 18.70
N ILE A 87 10.34 6.38 17.69
CA ILE A 87 9.01 5.99 17.22
C ILE A 87 9.14 5.20 15.93
N PRO A 88 8.54 3.99 15.83
CA PRO A 88 8.61 3.16 14.62
C PRO A 88 7.63 3.66 13.54
N TRP A 89 7.85 4.86 13.03
CA TRP A 89 6.99 5.51 12.05
C TRP A 89 6.71 4.67 10.81
N LEU A 90 7.75 3.98 10.31
CA LEU A 90 7.62 3.14 9.12
C LEU A 90 6.66 1.97 9.35
N LYS A 91 6.81 1.26 10.49
CA LYS A 91 5.92 0.15 10.86
C LYS A 91 4.49 0.62 11.07
N VAL A 92 4.31 1.73 11.76
CA VAL A 92 2.98 2.30 12.05
C VAL A 92 2.28 2.69 10.73
N THR A 93 2.95 3.45 9.88
CA THR A 93 2.41 3.90 8.59
C THR A 93 2.09 2.72 7.67
N THR A 94 3.02 1.79 7.51
CA THR A 94 2.84 0.58 6.70
C THR A 94 1.70 -0.28 7.23
N GLY A 95 1.62 -0.45 8.56
CA GLY A 95 0.55 -1.20 9.21
C GLY A 95 -0.84 -0.59 8.98
N ILE A 96 -0.97 0.73 9.06
CA ILE A 96 -2.23 1.43 8.78
C ILE A 96 -2.64 1.23 7.31
N ILE A 97 -1.73 1.46 6.38
CA ILE A 97 -2.00 1.30 4.95
C ILE A 97 -2.37 -0.15 4.63
N ALA A 98 -1.60 -1.11 5.14
CA ALA A 98 -1.87 -2.53 4.94
C ALA A 98 -3.25 -2.93 5.49
N THR A 99 -3.61 -2.45 6.66
CA THR A 99 -4.93 -2.72 7.27
C THR A 99 -6.06 -2.19 6.41
N VAL A 100 -5.93 -0.96 5.89
CA VAL A 100 -6.94 -0.36 5.01
C VAL A 100 -7.07 -1.17 3.71
N GLU A 101 -5.97 -1.55 3.08
CA GLU A 101 -5.98 -2.31 1.84
C GLU A 101 -6.50 -3.75 2.03
N ILE A 102 -6.09 -4.43 3.09
CA ILE A 102 -6.59 -5.78 3.42
C ILE A 102 -8.09 -5.75 3.69
N LYS A 103 -8.58 -4.76 4.44
CA LYS A 103 -10.02 -4.58 4.66
C LYS A 103 -10.77 -4.39 3.33
N SER A 104 -10.24 -3.53 2.46
CA SER A 104 -10.81 -3.29 1.13
C SER A 104 -10.83 -4.57 0.27
N ILE A 105 -9.76 -5.35 0.30
CA ILE A 105 -9.68 -6.65 -0.39
C ILE A 105 -10.75 -7.62 0.12
N PHE A 106 -10.90 -7.75 1.44
CA PHE A 106 -11.93 -8.62 2.03
C PHE A 106 -13.35 -8.17 1.68
N GLU A 107 -13.63 -6.88 1.69
CA GLU A 107 -14.94 -6.35 1.27
C GLU A 107 -15.27 -6.74 -0.18
N LYS A 108 -14.31 -6.65 -1.09
CA LYS A 108 -14.48 -7.05 -2.49
C LYS A 108 -14.61 -8.56 -2.66
N MET A 109 -13.85 -9.34 -1.90
CA MET A 109 -13.99 -10.79 -1.86
C MET A 109 -15.39 -11.20 -1.35
N ASN A 110 -15.90 -10.52 -0.35
CA ASN A 110 -17.26 -10.76 0.15
C ASN A 110 -18.33 -10.53 -0.93
N LEU A 111 -18.17 -9.46 -1.73
CA LEU A 111 -19.05 -9.18 -2.85
C LEU A 111 -19.00 -10.29 -3.92
N LEU A 112 -17.81 -10.82 -4.19
CA LEU A 112 -17.62 -11.88 -5.19
C LEU A 112 -18.09 -13.26 -4.71
N LEU A 113 -17.89 -13.58 -3.43
CA LEU A 113 -18.20 -14.88 -2.84
C LEU A 113 -19.62 -14.96 -2.29
N GLY A 114 -20.29 -13.84 -2.05
CA GLY A 114 -21.64 -13.79 -1.50
C GLY A 114 -21.74 -14.08 -0.01
N PHE A 115 -20.62 -14.07 0.74
CA PHE A 115 -20.62 -14.21 2.20
C PHE A 115 -19.56 -13.29 2.84
N ASP A 116 -19.74 -13.00 4.12
CA ASP A 116 -18.88 -12.08 4.85
C ASP A 116 -17.66 -12.80 5.48
N LEU A 117 -16.54 -12.79 4.78
CA LEU A 117 -15.26 -13.33 5.25
C LEU A 117 -14.74 -12.62 6.51
N TRP A 118 -14.92 -11.31 6.59
CA TRP A 118 -14.44 -10.53 7.71
C TRP A 118 -15.12 -10.90 9.02
N SER A 119 -16.45 -11.06 8.99
CA SER A 119 -17.20 -11.53 10.14
C SER A 119 -16.79 -12.94 10.58
N ARG A 120 -16.55 -13.82 9.62
CA ARG A 120 -16.10 -15.20 9.90
C ARG A 120 -14.69 -15.21 10.52
N LEU A 121 -13.79 -14.40 10.00
CA LEU A 121 -12.45 -14.26 10.52
C LEU A 121 -12.46 -13.69 11.96
N LYS A 122 -13.25 -12.65 12.21
CA LYS A 122 -13.45 -12.10 13.57
C LYS A 122 -13.96 -13.16 14.55
N LYS A 123 -14.97 -13.91 14.16
CA LYS A 123 -15.52 -14.98 15.01
C LYS A 123 -14.50 -16.06 15.33
N ALA A 124 -13.67 -16.48 14.35
CA ALA A 124 -12.63 -17.45 14.55
C ALA A 124 -11.56 -16.95 15.53
N LEU A 125 -11.08 -15.73 15.33
CA LEU A 125 -10.07 -15.11 16.19
C LEU A 125 -10.55 -14.81 17.62
N TRP A 126 -11.85 -14.49 17.77
CA TRP A 126 -12.43 -14.16 19.08
C TRP A 126 -12.76 -15.40 19.88
N LYS A 127 -13.11 -16.51 19.21
CA LYS A 127 -13.43 -17.77 19.85
C LYS A 127 -12.21 -18.40 20.57
N ASP A 128 -11.02 -18.22 20.01
CA ASP A 128 -9.78 -18.70 20.62
C ASP A 128 -9.37 -17.93 21.89
N LYS A 129 -10.04 -16.79 22.18
CA LYS A 129 -9.77 -16.00 23.39
C LYS A 129 -10.73 -16.32 24.55
N GLU A 130 -11.80 -17.04 24.31
CA GLU A 130 -12.79 -17.43 25.33
C GLU A 130 -12.58 -18.85 25.88
N GLU A 131 -11.66 -19.60 25.28
CA GLU A 131 -11.17 -20.89 25.76
C GLU A 131 -9.81 -20.72 26.49
#